data_bba1cdd8b3d7eb5b12cd8d593870ede6
#
_entry.id   bba1cdd8b3d7eb5b12cd8d593870ede6
#
_cell.length_a   1.000
_cell.length_b   1.000
_cell.length_c   1.000
_cell.angle_alpha   90.00
_cell.angle_beta   90.00
_cell.angle_gamma   90.00
#
_symmetry.space_group_name_H-M   'P 1'
#
loop_
_entity.id
_entity.type
_entity.pdbx_description
1 polymer ?
#
loop_
_entity_poly.entity_id
_entity_poly.type
_entity_poly.pdbx_seq_one_letter_code
_entity_poly.pdbx_strand_id
1 'polypeptide(L)'
;MFIDLVPKTKMRKDFINMVDMHMHTVYSDGDKTVKEILKMCEDKKLEYISLTDHDSVNQYKDEALKNNNLFSGKIITGSELHAVFNNKKIEVLGYNINIDMIGEWLEKYYSNEMLIKSQELNYRTLLEIFDRQGIIYNEERIRKPEKPTDYVEPAIYEEAMRHIENHSILGECVESFGVFFRKGLTNPKSVYFMKPVGIPDYKEVINIIHNSGGKAFLAHPYEYRFEDTIGFIDCLRKEAELDGIECFHPSVDLEKREILLNYSKQNNLFISGGSDYHGKIKPDIKIGIGKGDLNIPKDIIEEWANDTVE
;
A
#
# COMPACT_ATOMS: atom_id res chain seq x y z
N MET A 1 -35.72 -14.51 14.88
CA MET A 1 -35.71 -15.97 14.69
C MET A 1 -35.22 -16.20 13.26
N PHE A 2 -34.08 -16.73 13.12
CA PHE A 2 -33.20 -17.18 12.05
C PHE A 2 -31.83 -16.53 12.14
N ILE A 3 -31.14 -16.92 13.22
CA ILE A 3 -29.70 -17.00 13.25
C ILE A 3 -29.44 -18.50 13.00
N ASP A 4 -28.96 -18.81 11.83
CA ASP A 4 -28.18 -20.02 11.56
C ASP A 4 -27.88 -20.00 10.06
N LEU A 5 -26.60 -19.85 9.75
CA LEU A 5 -25.97 -20.41 8.54
C LEU A 5 -24.54 -19.87 8.41
N VAL A 6 -23.72 -20.09 9.45
CA VAL A 6 -22.32 -20.39 9.22
C VAL A 6 -22.13 -21.81 9.76
N PRO A 7 -21.88 -22.80 8.91
CA PRO A 7 -21.60 -24.14 9.41
C PRO A 7 -20.33 -24.09 10.25
N LYS A 8 -20.41 -24.47 11.51
CA LYS A 8 -19.27 -24.90 12.29
C LYS A 8 -18.74 -26.21 11.68
N THR A 9 -18.22 -26.15 10.46
CA THR A 9 -17.47 -27.26 9.89
C THR A 9 -16.13 -27.30 10.61
N LYS A 10 -15.88 -28.38 11.36
CA LYS A 10 -14.56 -28.86 11.76
C LYS A 10 -13.61 -28.58 10.59
N MET A 11 -12.64 -27.68 10.80
CA MET A 11 -11.56 -27.47 9.85
C MET A 11 -10.85 -28.81 9.66
N ARG A 12 -11.15 -29.49 8.58
CA ARG A 12 -10.26 -30.51 8.04
C ARG A 12 -8.99 -29.79 7.64
N LYS A 13 -7.84 -30.29 8.03
CA LYS A 13 -6.51 -29.90 7.53
C LYS A 13 -6.32 -30.39 6.07
N ASP A 14 -7.30 -30.24 5.24
CA ASP A 14 -7.18 -30.50 3.81
C ASP A 14 -6.83 -29.16 3.18
N PHE A 15 -5.74 -29.13 2.43
CA PHE A 15 -5.19 -27.98 1.71
C PHE A 15 -6.34 -27.23 1.03
N ILE A 16 -6.80 -26.17 1.67
CA ILE A 16 -7.75 -25.22 1.07
C ILE A 16 -6.93 -24.47 0.04
N ASN A 17 -7.43 -24.41 -1.17
CA ASN A 17 -6.88 -23.66 -2.27
C ASN A 17 -6.58 -22.24 -1.82
N MET A 18 -5.32 -21.94 -1.56
CA MET A 18 -4.88 -20.67 -0.98
C MET A 18 -4.49 -19.72 -2.10
N VAL A 19 -4.71 -18.46 -1.84
CA VAL A 19 -4.33 -17.37 -2.74
C VAL A 19 -3.55 -16.31 -1.96
N ASP A 20 -2.77 -15.51 -2.67
CA ASP A 20 -2.10 -14.33 -2.11
C ASP A 20 -2.07 -13.23 -3.17
N MET A 21 -2.93 -12.23 -2.99
CA MET A 21 -3.12 -11.19 -3.98
C MET A 21 -2.34 -9.90 -3.65
N HIS A 22 -1.50 -9.90 -2.57
CA HIS A 22 -0.78 -8.72 -2.13
C HIS A 22 0.62 -9.09 -1.65
N MET A 23 1.62 -8.87 -2.51
CA MET A 23 3.03 -9.18 -2.24
C MET A 23 3.94 -8.20 -2.95
N HIS A 24 5.08 -7.91 -2.31
CA HIS A 24 6.10 -6.99 -2.81
C HIS A 24 7.40 -7.70 -3.17
N THR A 25 8.06 -7.19 -4.21
CA THR A 25 9.33 -7.70 -4.70
C THR A 25 10.42 -6.61 -4.62
N VAL A 26 11.61 -6.91 -5.13
CA VAL A 26 12.69 -5.92 -5.26
C VAL A 26 12.38 -4.78 -6.25
N TYR A 27 11.23 -4.79 -6.91
CA TYR A 27 10.77 -3.70 -7.77
C TYR A 27 10.10 -2.55 -7.00
N SER A 28 9.86 -2.75 -5.71
CA SER A 28 9.50 -1.70 -4.74
C SER A 28 10.33 -1.85 -3.47
N ASP A 29 9.74 -2.26 -2.37
CA ASP A 29 10.37 -2.35 -1.05
C ASP A 29 10.41 -3.78 -0.48
N GLY A 30 10.06 -4.79 -1.27
CA GLY A 30 10.30 -6.19 -0.92
C GLY A 30 11.79 -6.58 -1.03
N ASP A 31 12.21 -7.62 -0.33
CA ASP A 31 13.61 -8.11 -0.35
C ASP A 31 13.83 -9.32 -1.25
N LYS A 32 12.81 -9.80 -1.94
CA LYS A 32 12.85 -10.98 -2.81
C LYS A 32 12.68 -10.62 -4.27
N THR A 33 13.43 -11.31 -5.13
CA THR A 33 13.24 -11.26 -6.57
C THR A 33 11.92 -11.93 -6.96
N VAL A 34 11.37 -11.57 -8.12
CA VAL A 34 10.21 -12.25 -8.71
C VAL A 34 10.41 -13.77 -8.75
N LYS A 35 11.59 -14.21 -9.18
CA LYS A 35 11.94 -15.64 -9.22
C LYS A 35 11.84 -16.33 -7.86
N GLU A 36 12.28 -15.68 -6.78
CA GLU A 36 12.18 -16.23 -5.43
C GLU A 36 10.72 -16.30 -4.96
N ILE A 37 9.93 -15.23 -5.20
CA ILE A 37 8.51 -15.19 -4.86
C ILE A 37 7.75 -16.31 -5.58
N LEU A 38 7.93 -16.48 -6.90
CA LEU A 38 7.26 -17.53 -7.66
C LEU A 38 7.54 -18.92 -7.09
N LYS A 39 8.80 -19.23 -6.74
CA LYS A 39 9.15 -20.50 -6.10
C LYS A 39 8.50 -20.67 -4.73
N MET A 40 8.47 -19.61 -3.92
CA MET A 40 7.82 -19.66 -2.60
C MET A 40 6.31 -19.89 -2.73
N CYS A 41 5.67 -19.31 -3.74
CA CYS A 41 4.25 -19.52 -4.04
C CYS A 41 3.98 -20.95 -4.50
N GLU A 42 4.84 -21.52 -5.38
CA GLU A 42 4.75 -22.92 -5.83
C GLU A 42 4.93 -23.89 -4.66
N ASP A 43 5.93 -23.69 -3.79
CA ASP A 43 6.17 -24.52 -2.61
C ASP A 43 4.96 -24.54 -1.67
N LYS A 44 4.19 -23.46 -1.63
CA LYS A 44 2.95 -23.33 -0.84
C LYS A 44 1.70 -23.79 -1.59
N LYS A 45 1.84 -24.14 -2.88
CA LYS A 45 0.72 -24.57 -3.75
C LYS A 45 -0.40 -23.53 -3.82
N LEU A 46 -0.03 -22.25 -3.94
CA LEU A 46 -1.01 -21.19 -4.17
C LEU A 46 -1.64 -21.37 -5.54
N GLU A 47 -2.92 -21.04 -5.68
CA GLU A 47 -3.63 -21.15 -6.96
C GLU A 47 -3.71 -19.83 -7.71
N TYR A 48 -3.82 -18.72 -6.98
CA TYR A 48 -3.82 -17.36 -7.52
C TYR A 48 -2.84 -16.50 -6.75
N ILE A 49 -2.09 -15.68 -7.46
CA ILE A 49 -1.19 -14.67 -6.88
C ILE A 49 -1.26 -13.37 -7.66
N SER A 50 -0.90 -12.28 -7.00
CA SER A 50 -0.57 -11.01 -7.64
C SER A 50 0.69 -10.42 -7.02
N LEU A 51 1.58 -9.89 -7.85
CA LEU A 51 2.74 -9.09 -7.42
C LEU A 51 2.31 -7.63 -7.50
N THR A 52 2.18 -6.99 -6.36
CA THR A 52 1.57 -5.66 -6.24
C THR A 52 2.56 -4.63 -5.74
N ASP A 53 3.74 -4.61 -6.35
CA ASP A 53 4.77 -3.64 -6.00
C ASP A 53 4.24 -2.21 -5.97
N HIS A 54 4.71 -1.40 -5.02
CA HIS A 54 4.30 -0.01 -4.88
C HIS A 54 4.67 0.80 -6.12
N ASP A 55 3.70 1.51 -6.68
CA ASP A 55 3.85 2.44 -7.81
C ASP A 55 4.72 1.87 -8.94
N SER A 56 4.60 0.56 -9.18
CA SER A 56 5.41 -0.18 -10.14
C SER A 56 4.61 -1.28 -10.83
N VAL A 57 4.93 -1.50 -12.09
CA VAL A 57 4.53 -2.67 -12.88
C VAL A 57 5.75 -3.35 -13.50
N ASN A 58 6.96 -2.93 -13.11
CA ASN A 58 8.21 -3.45 -13.69
C ASN A 58 8.49 -4.89 -13.29
N GLN A 59 7.91 -5.39 -12.18
CA GLN A 59 7.92 -6.81 -11.80
C GLN A 59 7.36 -7.71 -12.90
N TYR A 60 6.40 -7.21 -13.70
CA TYR A 60 5.84 -7.97 -14.83
C TYR A 60 6.72 -7.99 -16.08
N LYS A 61 7.75 -7.15 -16.13
CA LYS A 61 8.77 -7.15 -17.18
C LYS A 61 9.98 -8.05 -16.85
N ASP A 62 9.99 -8.68 -15.65
CA ASP A 62 11.05 -9.59 -15.22
C ASP A 62 11.09 -10.87 -16.07
N GLU A 63 12.28 -11.34 -16.40
CA GLU A 63 12.50 -12.54 -17.22
C GLU A 63 11.89 -13.81 -16.58
N ALA A 64 11.77 -13.86 -15.25
CA ALA A 64 11.16 -14.98 -14.55
C ALA A 64 9.67 -15.14 -14.85
N LEU A 65 8.98 -14.04 -15.21
CA LEU A 65 7.56 -14.07 -15.63
C LEU A 65 7.39 -14.33 -17.14
N LYS A 66 8.28 -13.78 -17.98
CA LYS A 66 8.22 -14.00 -19.44
C LYS A 66 8.29 -15.48 -19.83
N ASN A 67 9.04 -16.28 -19.07
CA ASN A 67 9.24 -17.70 -19.29
C ASN A 67 8.84 -18.49 -18.03
N ASN A 68 7.67 -18.17 -17.45
CA ASN A 68 7.25 -18.75 -16.18
C ASN A 68 7.10 -20.28 -16.27
N ASN A 69 8.05 -20.99 -15.68
CA ASN A 69 8.01 -22.42 -15.39
C ASN A 69 8.21 -22.71 -13.89
N LEU A 70 8.10 -21.68 -13.06
CA LEU A 70 8.40 -21.71 -11.63
C LEU A 70 7.15 -21.74 -10.77
N PHE A 71 6.03 -21.32 -11.32
CA PHE A 71 4.75 -21.28 -10.64
C PHE A 71 3.65 -21.79 -11.59
N SER A 72 2.90 -22.78 -11.12
CA SER A 72 1.86 -23.47 -11.91
C SER A 72 0.46 -22.86 -11.74
N GLY A 73 0.27 -21.97 -10.76
CA GLY A 73 -0.98 -21.28 -10.53
C GLY A 73 -1.18 -20.10 -11.48
N LYS A 74 -2.24 -19.33 -11.26
CA LYS A 74 -2.58 -18.14 -12.05
C LYS A 74 -1.97 -16.88 -11.46
N ILE A 75 -1.40 -16.04 -12.32
CA ILE A 75 -0.83 -14.74 -11.96
C ILE A 75 -1.75 -13.66 -12.48
N ILE A 76 -2.31 -12.87 -11.59
CA ILE A 76 -3.14 -11.71 -11.91
C ILE A 76 -2.24 -10.48 -11.92
N THR A 77 -2.27 -9.68 -12.98
CA THR A 77 -1.54 -8.41 -13.00
C THR A 77 -2.06 -7.49 -11.92
N GLY A 78 -1.16 -6.83 -11.19
CA GLY A 78 -1.54 -5.90 -10.14
C GLY A 78 -0.43 -4.91 -9.79
N SER A 79 -0.83 -3.88 -9.09
CA SER A 79 0.08 -2.90 -8.48
C SER A 79 -0.62 -2.27 -7.29
N GLU A 80 0.13 -1.93 -6.25
CA GLU A 80 -0.36 -1.11 -5.16
C GLU A 80 0.02 0.34 -5.42
N LEU A 81 -0.99 1.16 -5.74
CA LEU A 81 -0.81 2.54 -6.17
C LEU A 81 -1.09 3.50 -5.02
N HIS A 82 -0.14 4.38 -4.72
CA HIS A 82 -0.37 5.47 -3.79
C HIS A 82 -1.36 6.48 -4.36
N ALA A 83 -2.24 6.94 -3.49
CA ALA A 83 -3.23 7.96 -3.82
C ALA A 83 -3.37 8.97 -2.67
N VAL A 84 -3.83 10.18 -2.98
CA VAL A 84 -4.18 11.18 -1.98
C VAL A 84 -5.68 11.36 -1.93
N PHE A 85 -6.26 11.18 -0.75
CA PHE A 85 -7.64 11.49 -0.46
C PHE A 85 -7.74 12.37 0.79
N ASN A 86 -8.37 13.55 0.68
CA ASN A 86 -8.52 14.51 1.78
C ASN A 86 -7.19 14.82 2.51
N ASN A 87 -6.13 15.07 1.73
CA ASN A 87 -4.77 15.31 2.21
C ASN A 87 -4.14 14.13 2.97
N LYS A 88 -4.67 12.94 2.88
CA LYS A 88 -4.11 11.73 3.46
C LYS A 88 -3.67 10.78 2.36
N LYS A 89 -2.47 10.22 2.50
CA LYS A 89 -1.99 9.15 1.65
C LYS A 89 -2.75 7.86 1.97
N ILE A 90 -3.24 7.21 0.95
CA ILE A 90 -3.89 5.89 0.97
C ILE A 90 -3.32 5.06 -0.17
N GLU A 91 -3.68 3.79 -0.22
CA GLU A 91 -3.19 2.83 -1.21
C GLU A 91 -4.36 2.10 -1.85
N VAL A 92 -4.26 1.92 -3.17
CA VAL A 92 -5.27 1.27 -4.00
C VAL A 92 -4.61 0.12 -4.75
N LEU A 93 -5.10 -1.10 -4.52
CA LEU A 93 -4.69 -2.27 -5.28
C LEU A 93 -5.45 -2.28 -6.62
N GLY A 94 -4.72 -2.16 -7.71
CA GLY A 94 -5.25 -2.39 -9.05
C GLY A 94 -5.02 -3.83 -9.47
N TYR A 95 -6.06 -4.56 -9.89
CA TYR A 95 -5.94 -5.92 -10.40
C TYR A 95 -6.45 -6.02 -11.83
N ASN A 96 -6.00 -7.02 -12.59
CA ASN A 96 -6.28 -7.23 -14.02
C ASN A 96 -5.90 -5.99 -14.86
N ILE A 97 -4.86 -5.28 -14.47
CA ILE A 97 -4.42 -4.03 -15.09
C ILE A 97 -3.60 -4.28 -16.36
N ASN A 98 -3.73 -3.36 -17.33
CA ASN A 98 -2.80 -3.29 -18.45
C ASN A 98 -1.48 -2.66 -17.99
N ILE A 99 -0.42 -3.47 -17.94
CA ILE A 99 0.89 -3.08 -17.39
C ILE A 99 1.56 -1.94 -18.17
N ASP A 100 1.37 -1.87 -19.49
CA ASP A 100 1.98 -0.82 -20.31
C ASP A 100 1.28 0.52 -20.04
N MET A 101 -0.06 0.53 -20.02
CA MET A 101 -0.83 1.74 -19.74
C MET A 101 -0.57 2.29 -18.34
N ILE A 102 -0.55 1.42 -17.34
CA ILE A 102 -0.21 1.83 -15.96
C ILE A 102 1.24 2.31 -15.89
N GLY A 103 2.17 1.60 -16.53
CA GLY A 103 3.59 1.99 -16.56
C GLY A 103 3.81 3.38 -17.16
N GLU A 104 3.18 3.68 -18.31
CA GLU A 104 3.24 5.01 -18.95
C GLU A 104 2.63 6.10 -18.05
N TRP A 105 1.54 5.77 -17.35
CA TRP A 105 0.91 6.71 -16.43
C TRP A 105 1.79 6.99 -15.20
N LEU A 106 2.44 5.95 -14.63
CA LEU A 106 3.33 6.09 -13.49
C LEU A 106 4.53 7.00 -13.75
N GLU A 107 5.05 7.05 -14.97
CA GLU A 107 6.16 7.95 -15.36
C GLU A 107 5.84 9.44 -15.11
N LYS A 108 4.57 9.83 -15.09
CA LYS A 108 4.15 11.22 -14.79
C LYS A 108 4.44 11.61 -13.34
N TYR A 109 4.46 10.64 -12.42
CA TYR A 109 4.60 10.86 -10.98
C TYR A 109 5.93 10.35 -10.44
N TYR A 110 6.43 9.24 -10.98
CA TYR A 110 7.51 8.47 -10.40
C TYR A 110 8.75 8.36 -11.30
N SER A 111 8.83 9.15 -12.39
CA SER A 111 10.12 9.33 -13.07
C SER A 111 11.14 9.95 -12.14
N ASN A 112 12.43 9.67 -12.37
CA ASN A 112 13.50 10.22 -11.54
C ASN A 112 13.41 11.76 -11.41
N GLU A 113 13.07 12.45 -12.50
CA GLU A 113 12.89 13.90 -12.50
C GLU A 113 11.75 14.34 -11.58
N MET A 114 10.61 13.65 -11.62
CA MET A 114 9.45 14.00 -10.82
C MET A 114 9.67 13.68 -9.32
N LEU A 115 10.36 12.58 -9.02
CA LEU A 115 10.73 12.25 -7.64
C LEU A 115 11.68 13.30 -7.04
N ILE A 116 12.69 13.75 -7.80
CA ILE A 116 13.59 14.83 -7.34
C ILE A 116 12.80 16.13 -7.11
N LYS A 117 11.91 16.52 -8.04
CA LYS A 117 11.04 17.69 -7.86
C LYS A 117 10.15 17.61 -6.62
N SER A 118 9.61 16.42 -6.33
CA SER A 118 8.81 16.19 -5.12
C SER A 118 9.65 16.37 -3.86
N GLN A 119 10.90 15.85 -3.85
CA GLN A 119 11.82 16.05 -2.74
C GLN A 119 12.23 17.52 -2.59
N GLU A 120 12.46 18.25 -3.67
CA GLU A 120 12.73 19.68 -3.63
C GLU A 120 11.55 20.47 -3.04
N LEU A 121 10.33 20.10 -3.39
CA LEU A 121 9.13 20.74 -2.84
C LEU A 121 8.97 20.42 -1.35
N ASN A 122 9.18 19.16 -0.94
CA ASN A 122 9.18 18.77 0.47
C ASN A 122 10.25 19.52 1.27
N TYR A 123 11.46 19.64 0.71
CA TYR A 123 12.55 20.40 1.32
C TYR A 123 12.12 21.83 1.64
N ARG A 124 11.62 22.57 0.64
CA ARG A 124 11.18 23.97 0.81
C ARG A 124 10.02 24.07 1.79
N THR A 125 9.00 23.20 1.64
CA THR A 125 7.80 23.22 2.47
C THR A 125 8.16 22.99 3.94
N LEU A 126 9.06 22.05 4.25
CA LEU A 126 9.43 21.76 5.64
C LEU A 126 10.25 22.90 6.25
N LEU A 127 11.15 23.52 5.50
CA LEU A 127 11.88 24.72 5.97
C LEU A 127 10.93 25.88 6.23
N GLU A 128 9.96 26.16 5.34
CA GLU A 128 8.93 27.18 5.55
C GLU A 128 8.07 26.92 6.81
N ILE A 129 7.78 25.61 7.08
CA ILE A 129 7.09 25.23 8.32
C ILE A 129 7.97 25.51 9.53
N PHE A 130 9.26 25.15 9.46
CA PHE A 130 10.21 25.38 10.55
C PHE A 130 10.38 26.87 10.84
N ASP A 131 10.55 27.71 9.82
CA ASP A 131 10.63 29.16 9.97
C ASP A 131 9.38 29.72 10.66
N ARG A 132 8.21 29.31 10.23
CA ARG A 132 6.92 29.74 10.80
C ARG A 132 6.75 29.32 12.27
N GLN A 133 7.31 28.15 12.65
CA GLN A 133 7.27 27.66 14.02
C GLN A 133 8.43 28.14 14.89
N GLY A 134 9.38 28.90 14.33
CA GLY A 134 10.56 29.37 15.05
C GLY A 134 11.57 28.26 15.35
N ILE A 135 11.60 27.21 14.57
CA ILE A 135 12.60 26.12 14.67
C ILE A 135 13.93 26.64 14.12
N ILE A 136 14.99 26.47 14.90
CA ILE A 136 16.36 26.86 14.54
C ILE A 136 17.01 25.73 13.74
N TYR A 137 17.64 26.07 12.62
CA TYR A 137 18.42 25.14 11.80
C TYR A 137 19.49 25.90 11.00
N ASN A 138 20.50 25.19 10.49
CA ASN A 138 21.49 25.74 9.57
C ASN A 138 21.31 25.07 8.20
N GLU A 139 20.73 25.82 7.24
CA GLU A 139 20.44 25.30 5.89
C GLU A 139 21.71 24.80 5.17
N GLU A 140 22.89 25.40 5.41
CA GLU A 140 24.15 24.98 4.78
C GLU A 140 24.57 23.57 5.17
N ARG A 141 24.04 23.03 6.26
CA ARG A 141 24.28 21.66 6.74
C ARG A 141 23.28 20.64 6.22
N ILE A 142 22.20 21.09 5.58
CA ILE A 142 21.18 20.24 5.04
C ILE A 142 21.47 19.98 3.57
N ARG A 143 21.68 18.72 3.22
CA ARG A 143 21.90 18.34 1.83
C ARG A 143 20.63 18.53 1.02
N LYS A 144 20.73 19.24 -0.10
CA LYS A 144 19.63 19.35 -1.08
C LYS A 144 19.45 18.03 -1.83
N PRO A 145 18.22 17.69 -2.24
CA PRO A 145 17.96 16.45 -2.98
C PRO A 145 18.55 16.53 -4.40
N GLU A 146 19.32 15.54 -4.76
CA GLU A 146 19.94 15.38 -6.10
C GLU A 146 19.52 14.08 -6.78
N LYS A 147 18.96 13.13 -5.98
CA LYS A 147 18.55 11.80 -6.42
C LYS A 147 17.13 11.50 -5.94
N PRO A 148 16.41 10.60 -6.61
CA PRO A 148 15.08 10.16 -6.19
C PRO A 148 15.00 9.62 -4.75
N THR A 149 16.12 9.06 -4.27
CA THR A 149 16.23 8.45 -2.93
C THR A 149 16.74 9.39 -1.84
N ASP A 150 16.96 10.66 -2.15
CA ASP A 150 17.41 11.66 -1.16
C ASP A 150 16.19 12.19 -0.38
N TYR A 151 15.66 11.37 0.53
CA TYR A 151 14.59 11.80 1.44
C TYR A 151 15.09 12.94 2.33
N VAL A 152 14.43 14.08 2.24
CA VAL A 152 14.91 15.33 2.87
C VAL A 152 14.42 15.52 4.29
N GLU A 153 13.27 14.97 4.64
CA GLU A 153 12.63 15.17 5.93
C GLU A 153 13.49 14.64 7.10
N PRO A 154 14.14 13.45 7.02
CA PRO A 154 15.06 13.00 8.07
C PRO A 154 16.25 13.92 8.24
N ALA A 155 16.87 14.40 7.15
CA ALA A 155 18.04 15.26 7.21
C ALA A 155 17.73 16.64 7.83
N ILE A 156 16.58 17.22 7.48
CA ILE A 156 16.11 18.48 8.05
C ILE A 156 15.80 18.31 9.54
N TYR A 157 15.14 17.22 9.92
CA TYR A 157 14.86 16.89 11.32
C TYR A 157 16.15 16.71 12.13
N GLU A 158 17.12 15.95 11.61
CA GLU A 158 18.41 15.73 12.29
C GLU A 158 19.17 17.03 12.51
N GLU A 159 19.16 17.96 11.55
CA GLU A 159 19.79 19.27 11.73
C GLU A 159 19.06 20.07 12.81
N ALA A 160 17.73 20.12 12.79
CA ALA A 160 16.95 20.82 13.83
C ALA A 160 17.20 20.25 15.23
N MET A 161 17.40 18.94 15.37
CA MET A 161 17.68 18.27 16.65
C MET A 161 19.07 18.60 17.24
N ARG A 162 19.97 19.24 16.49
CA ARG A 162 21.25 19.75 17.00
C ARG A 162 21.09 20.99 17.87
N HIS A 163 19.95 21.65 17.82
CA HIS A 163 19.63 22.88 18.57
C HIS A 163 18.69 22.52 19.72
N ILE A 164 19.24 22.56 20.95
CA ILE A 164 18.49 22.18 22.16
C ILE A 164 17.23 23.04 22.38
N GLU A 165 17.28 24.29 21.92
CA GLU A 165 16.18 25.25 21.99
C GLU A 165 14.92 24.75 21.30
N ASN A 166 15.08 23.97 20.22
CA ASN A 166 13.97 23.40 19.46
C ASN A 166 13.17 22.35 20.25
N HIS A 167 13.78 21.75 21.30
CA HIS A 167 13.12 20.68 22.07
C HIS A 167 11.81 21.16 22.71
N SER A 168 11.79 22.40 23.20
CA SER A 168 10.58 22.97 23.79
C SER A 168 9.47 23.26 22.78
N ILE A 169 9.84 23.53 21.51
CA ILE A 169 8.92 23.84 20.42
C ILE A 169 8.38 22.55 19.80
N LEU A 170 9.25 21.56 19.58
CA LEU A 170 8.90 20.27 18.99
C LEU A 170 8.10 19.36 19.93
N GLY A 171 8.22 19.56 21.27
CA GLY A 171 7.51 18.77 22.27
C GLY A 171 7.79 17.27 22.13
N GLU A 172 6.76 16.44 22.04
CA GLU A 172 6.91 14.97 21.89
C GLU A 172 7.60 14.54 20.59
N CYS A 173 7.63 15.40 19.58
CA CYS A 173 8.30 15.13 18.31
C CYS A 173 9.83 15.00 18.43
N VAL A 174 10.42 15.34 19.58
CA VAL A 174 11.87 15.18 19.84
C VAL A 174 12.28 13.72 20.08
N GLU A 175 11.33 12.81 20.38
CA GLU A 175 11.66 11.43 20.73
C GLU A 175 12.37 10.69 19.59
N SER A 176 11.92 10.90 18.36
CA SER A 176 12.53 10.34 17.15
C SER A 176 11.94 10.95 15.89
N PHE A 177 12.65 10.81 14.76
CA PHE A 177 12.09 11.14 13.45
C PHE A 177 10.78 10.39 13.18
N GLY A 178 10.67 9.12 13.56
CA GLY A 178 9.44 8.34 13.38
C GLY A 178 8.24 8.90 14.17
N VAL A 179 8.45 9.49 15.35
CA VAL A 179 7.40 10.21 16.09
C VAL A 179 7.06 11.51 15.40
N PHE A 180 8.06 12.31 15.02
CA PHE A 180 7.87 13.55 14.25
C PHE A 180 7.14 13.30 12.93
N PHE A 181 7.50 12.24 12.18
CA PHE A 181 6.82 11.87 10.95
C PHE A 181 5.33 11.59 11.20
N ARG A 182 5.01 10.68 12.15
CA ARG A 182 3.62 10.27 12.39
C ARG A 182 2.75 11.33 13.06
N LYS A 183 3.29 12.03 14.08
CA LYS A 183 2.52 13.01 14.88
C LYS A 183 2.63 14.42 14.33
N GLY A 184 3.71 14.73 13.63
CA GLY A 184 3.99 16.02 13.01
C GLY A 184 3.58 16.03 11.54
N LEU A 185 4.42 15.45 10.68
CA LEU A 185 4.36 15.65 9.24
C LEU A 185 3.10 15.08 8.60
N THR A 186 2.63 13.90 9.03
CA THR A 186 1.47 13.21 8.42
C THR A 186 0.16 13.39 9.17
N ASN A 187 0.16 14.12 10.29
CA ASN A 187 -1.04 14.39 11.06
C ASN A 187 -1.68 15.73 10.63
N PRO A 188 -2.87 15.74 10.00
CA PRO A 188 -3.51 16.97 9.51
C PRO A 188 -3.85 18.00 10.62
N LYS A 189 -3.86 17.58 11.89
CA LYS A 189 -4.09 18.47 13.05
C LYS A 189 -2.79 19.09 13.58
N SER A 190 -1.64 18.67 13.05
CA SER A 190 -0.33 19.17 13.49
C SER A 190 0.02 20.50 12.83
N VAL A 191 0.74 21.36 13.57
CA VAL A 191 1.33 22.59 13.01
C VAL A 191 2.48 22.31 12.03
N TYR A 192 3.01 21.09 12.04
CA TYR A 192 4.07 20.61 11.15
C TYR A 192 3.51 19.84 9.95
N PHE A 193 2.17 19.76 9.79
CA PHE A 193 1.56 18.97 8.74
C PHE A 193 2.04 19.37 7.35
N MET A 194 2.51 18.40 6.59
CA MET A 194 2.84 18.52 5.17
C MET A 194 1.80 17.78 4.33
N LYS A 195 1.23 18.48 3.36
CA LYS A 195 0.39 17.80 2.37
C LYS A 195 1.25 16.87 1.54
N PRO A 196 0.78 15.65 1.24
CA PRO A 196 1.48 14.77 0.29
C PRO A 196 1.66 15.47 -1.06
N VAL A 197 2.87 15.39 -1.63
CA VAL A 197 3.20 15.96 -2.94
C VAL A 197 3.76 14.88 -3.87
N GLY A 198 3.56 15.04 -5.18
CA GLY A 198 4.02 14.07 -6.16
C GLY A 198 3.25 12.74 -6.15
N ILE A 199 2.14 12.68 -5.43
CA ILE A 199 1.25 11.51 -5.36
C ILE A 199 -0.06 11.89 -6.05
N PRO A 200 -0.61 11.04 -6.94
CA PRO A 200 -1.85 11.34 -7.64
C PRO A 200 -3.07 11.42 -6.72
N ASP A 201 -4.10 12.12 -7.18
CA ASP A 201 -5.41 12.14 -6.52
C ASP A 201 -6.08 10.77 -6.60
N TYR A 202 -6.84 10.42 -5.57
CA TYR A 202 -7.56 9.14 -5.48
C TYR A 202 -8.44 8.86 -6.72
N LYS A 203 -9.19 9.86 -7.23
CA LYS A 203 -10.03 9.68 -8.42
C LYS A 203 -9.19 9.37 -9.67
N GLU A 204 -8.02 9.98 -9.78
CA GLU A 204 -7.13 9.73 -10.91
C GLU A 204 -6.59 8.30 -10.87
N VAL A 205 -6.22 7.79 -9.68
CA VAL A 205 -5.79 6.40 -9.50
C VAL A 205 -6.91 5.42 -9.88
N ILE A 206 -8.13 5.64 -9.39
CA ILE A 206 -9.27 4.80 -9.75
C ILE A 206 -9.52 4.82 -11.27
N ASN A 207 -9.51 6.01 -11.87
CA ASN A 207 -9.74 6.17 -13.30
C ASN A 207 -8.68 5.47 -14.17
N ILE A 208 -7.38 5.53 -13.80
CA ILE A 208 -6.36 4.85 -14.59
C ILE A 208 -6.45 3.33 -14.47
N ILE A 209 -6.78 2.81 -13.28
CA ILE A 209 -7.03 1.37 -13.11
C ILE A 209 -8.17 0.92 -14.01
N HIS A 210 -9.33 1.61 -13.99
CA HIS A 210 -10.48 1.27 -14.82
C HIS A 210 -10.19 1.42 -16.32
N ASN A 211 -9.53 2.51 -16.73
CA ASN A 211 -9.15 2.72 -18.13
C ASN A 211 -8.19 1.64 -18.64
N SER A 212 -7.40 1.04 -17.76
CA SER A 212 -6.52 -0.08 -18.08
C SER A 212 -7.26 -1.44 -18.15
N GLY A 213 -8.58 -1.45 -17.95
CA GLY A 213 -9.41 -2.67 -17.91
C GLY A 213 -9.40 -3.37 -16.54
N GLY A 214 -8.73 -2.81 -15.56
CA GLY A 214 -8.57 -3.37 -14.22
C GLY A 214 -9.71 -3.07 -13.27
N LYS A 215 -9.57 -3.57 -12.05
CA LYS A 215 -10.46 -3.35 -10.91
C LYS A 215 -9.71 -2.75 -9.75
N ALA A 216 -10.31 -1.76 -9.10
CA ALA A 216 -9.72 -0.98 -8.01
C ALA A 216 -10.22 -1.44 -6.63
N PHE A 217 -9.30 -1.81 -5.75
CA PHE A 217 -9.59 -2.24 -4.39
C PHE A 217 -8.90 -1.34 -3.37
N LEU A 218 -9.60 -0.97 -2.29
CA LEU A 218 -8.95 -0.29 -1.17
C LEU A 218 -8.04 -1.27 -0.43
N ALA A 219 -6.75 -0.96 -0.35
CA ALA A 219 -5.76 -1.76 0.38
C ALA A 219 -5.95 -1.58 1.90
N HIS A 220 -5.76 -2.65 2.67
CA HIS A 220 -5.65 -2.71 4.15
C HIS A 220 -6.30 -1.53 4.93
N PRO A 221 -7.63 -1.33 4.86
CA PRO A 221 -8.31 -0.10 5.31
C PRO A 221 -8.08 0.24 6.78
N TYR A 222 -7.77 -0.73 7.63
CA TYR A 222 -7.48 -0.49 9.05
C TYR A 222 -6.05 0.02 9.34
N GLU A 223 -5.14 -0.05 8.37
CA GLU A 223 -3.79 0.51 8.54
C GLU A 223 -3.77 2.03 8.57
N TYR A 224 -4.78 2.66 7.98
CA TYR A 224 -4.92 4.13 8.02
C TYR A 224 -5.33 4.67 9.40
N ARG A 225 -5.75 3.80 10.34
CA ARG A 225 -6.08 4.13 11.74
C ARG A 225 -7.11 5.25 11.87
N PHE A 226 -8.13 5.24 11.02
CA PHE A 226 -9.27 6.11 11.21
C PHE A 226 -10.11 5.63 12.40
N GLU A 227 -10.71 6.57 13.14
CA GLU A 227 -11.66 6.26 14.21
C GLU A 227 -12.92 5.55 13.65
N ASP A 228 -13.34 5.97 12.46
CA ASP A 228 -14.46 5.37 11.71
C ASP A 228 -13.95 4.92 10.33
N THR A 229 -13.47 3.69 10.25
CA THR A 229 -12.98 3.10 8.99
C THR A 229 -14.12 2.92 7.97
N ILE A 230 -15.32 2.55 8.41
CA ILE A 230 -16.46 2.36 7.50
C ILE A 230 -16.94 3.69 6.93
N GLY A 231 -17.09 4.72 7.76
CA GLY A 231 -17.42 6.06 7.28
C GLY A 231 -16.35 6.63 6.33
N PHE A 232 -15.08 6.27 6.53
CA PHE A 232 -14.01 6.62 5.58
C PHE A 232 -14.20 5.91 4.23
N ILE A 233 -14.49 4.61 4.21
CA ILE A 233 -14.78 3.87 2.98
C ILE A 233 -16.00 4.46 2.26
N ASP A 234 -17.05 4.83 2.99
CA ASP A 234 -18.22 5.51 2.42
C ASP A 234 -17.86 6.86 1.77
N CYS A 235 -16.93 7.60 2.34
CA CYS A 235 -16.43 8.84 1.75
C CYS A 235 -15.67 8.59 0.44
N LEU A 236 -14.79 7.59 0.41
CA LEU A 236 -14.07 7.20 -0.81
C LEU A 236 -15.03 6.83 -1.94
N ARG A 237 -16.02 6.00 -1.64
CA ARG A 237 -17.02 5.53 -2.61
C ARG A 237 -17.93 6.63 -3.16
N LYS A 238 -18.13 7.72 -2.45
CA LYS A 238 -18.84 8.89 -2.95
C LYS A 238 -18.04 9.68 -3.98
N GLU A 239 -16.72 9.57 -3.94
CA GLU A 239 -15.83 10.34 -4.80
C GLU A 239 -15.46 9.61 -6.09
N ALA A 240 -15.33 8.28 -6.04
CA ALA A 240 -15.04 7.43 -7.19
C ALA A 240 -15.57 6.01 -6.99
N GLU A 241 -15.78 5.29 -8.08
CA GLU A 241 -16.26 3.92 -8.08
C GLU A 241 -15.14 2.98 -7.63
N LEU A 242 -15.29 2.43 -6.42
CA LEU A 242 -14.41 1.41 -5.86
C LEU A 242 -15.02 0.04 -6.12
N ASP A 243 -14.28 -0.87 -6.76
CA ASP A 243 -14.77 -2.21 -7.09
C ASP A 243 -14.77 -3.14 -5.90
N GLY A 244 -13.80 -3.01 -5.01
CA GLY A 244 -13.64 -3.94 -3.90
C GLY A 244 -12.83 -3.41 -2.72
N ILE A 245 -12.68 -4.28 -1.72
CA ILE A 245 -11.92 -4.01 -0.49
C ILE A 245 -11.04 -5.20 -0.16
N GLU A 246 -9.82 -4.94 0.29
CA GLU A 246 -8.97 -5.95 0.90
C GLU A 246 -9.47 -6.27 2.31
N CYS A 247 -10.24 -7.37 2.43
CA CYS A 247 -10.82 -7.81 3.69
C CYS A 247 -9.92 -8.77 4.47
N PHE A 248 -9.02 -9.48 3.76
CA PHE A 248 -8.07 -10.41 4.35
C PHE A 248 -6.67 -9.83 4.31
N HIS A 249 -6.21 -9.33 5.45
CA HIS A 249 -4.87 -8.73 5.60
C HIS A 249 -4.33 -9.01 7.02
N PRO A 250 -3.00 -9.12 7.24
CA PRO A 250 -2.41 -9.41 8.56
C PRO A 250 -2.69 -8.36 9.65
N SER A 251 -3.11 -7.14 9.28
CA SER A 251 -3.54 -6.10 10.23
C SER A 251 -5.01 -6.20 10.65
N VAL A 252 -5.76 -7.13 10.03
CA VAL A 252 -7.20 -7.27 10.20
C VAL A 252 -7.49 -8.52 11.04
N ASP A 253 -7.90 -8.34 12.31
CA ASP A 253 -8.37 -9.42 13.16
C ASP A 253 -9.74 -9.95 12.69
N LEU A 254 -10.23 -11.01 13.35
CA LEU A 254 -11.48 -11.67 12.93
C LEU A 254 -12.70 -10.74 13.01
N GLU A 255 -12.78 -9.89 14.02
CA GLU A 255 -13.90 -8.96 14.20
C GLU A 255 -13.93 -7.90 13.08
N LYS A 256 -12.79 -7.28 12.82
CA LYS A 256 -12.63 -6.31 11.72
C LYS A 256 -12.90 -6.94 10.36
N ARG A 257 -12.43 -8.18 10.17
CA ARG A 257 -12.69 -8.94 8.93
C ARG A 257 -14.19 -9.15 8.71
N GLU A 258 -14.92 -9.58 9.74
CA GLU A 258 -16.37 -9.74 9.64
C GLU A 258 -17.09 -8.42 9.31
N ILE A 259 -16.62 -7.31 9.86
CA ILE A 259 -17.17 -5.97 9.55
C ILE A 259 -16.95 -5.66 8.06
N LEU A 260 -15.72 -5.84 7.53
CA LEU A 260 -15.43 -5.57 6.11
C LEU A 260 -16.18 -6.51 5.18
N LEU A 261 -16.27 -7.80 5.49
CA LEU A 261 -17.00 -8.78 4.69
C LEU A 261 -18.50 -8.45 4.62
N ASN A 262 -19.12 -8.11 5.76
CA ASN A 262 -20.50 -7.70 5.81
C ASN A 262 -20.75 -6.40 5.03
N TYR A 263 -19.85 -5.42 5.18
CA TYR A 263 -19.92 -4.16 4.44
C TYR A 263 -19.81 -4.39 2.93
N SER A 264 -18.83 -5.18 2.49
CA SER A 264 -18.63 -5.50 1.06
C SER A 264 -19.86 -6.18 0.47
N LYS A 265 -20.42 -7.16 1.17
CA LYS A 265 -21.64 -7.86 0.74
C LYS A 265 -22.84 -6.93 0.64
N GLN A 266 -23.07 -6.04 1.63
CA GLN A 266 -24.18 -5.10 1.62
C GLN A 266 -24.09 -4.05 0.50
N ASN A 267 -22.90 -3.79 0.04
CA ASN A 267 -22.59 -2.77 -0.95
C ASN A 267 -22.21 -3.32 -2.33
N ASN A 268 -22.33 -4.65 -2.56
CA ASN A 268 -21.97 -5.33 -3.79
C ASN A 268 -20.51 -5.06 -4.23
N LEU A 269 -19.59 -5.03 -3.25
CA LEU A 269 -18.16 -4.87 -3.49
C LEU A 269 -17.49 -6.24 -3.55
N PHE A 270 -16.54 -6.39 -4.45
CA PHE A 270 -15.66 -7.54 -4.48
C PHE A 270 -14.75 -7.57 -3.24
N ILE A 271 -14.22 -8.75 -2.96
CA ILE A 271 -13.34 -9.00 -1.83
C ILE A 271 -11.98 -9.44 -2.35
N SER A 272 -10.91 -8.87 -1.80
CA SER A 272 -9.56 -9.36 -2.01
C SER A 272 -8.87 -9.65 -0.66
N GLY A 273 -7.64 -10.14 -0.77
CA GLY A 273 -6.78 -10.31 0.38
C GLY A 273 -5.39 -10.80 0.00
N GLY A 274 -4.43 -10.48 0.82
CA GLY A 274 -3.05 -10.85 0.63
C GLY A 274 -2.24 -10.78 1.91
N SER A 275 -1.03 -11.31 1.84
CA SER A 275 -0.11 -11.32 2.98
C SER A 275 0.57 -9.97 3.21
N ASP A 276 0.63 -9.15 2.19
CA ASP A 276 1.43 -7.92 2.21
C ASP A 276 2.90 -8.24 2.57
N TYR A 277 3.42 -9.28 1.90
CA TYR A 277 4.75 -9.82 2.14
C TYR A 277 5.83 -8.88 1.63
N HIS A 278 6.81 -8.55 2.50
CA HIS A 278 7.98 -7.71 2.19
C HIS A 278 9.32 -8.38 2.55
N GLY A 279 9.28 -9.64 2.98
CA GLY A 279 10.48 -10.34 3.43
C GLY A 279 11.03 -9.78 4.75
N LYS A 280 12.32 -9.38 4.77
CA LYS A 280 13.00 -8.94 6.00
C LYS A 280 12.43 -7.68 6.63
N ILE A 281 11.73 -6.84 5.87
CA ILE A 281 11.09 -5.62 6.37
C ILE A 281 9.92 -5.97 7.29
N LYS A 282 9.16 -7.02 6.92
CA LYS A 282 8.05 -7.55 7.71
C LYS A 282 8.32 -9.04 8.06
N PRO A 283 9.30 -9.37 8.94
CA PRO A 283 9.82 -10.74 9.11
C PRO A 283 8.80 -11.76 9.63
N ASP A 284 7.76 -11.27 10.31
CA ASP A 284 6.68 -12.12 10.86
C ASP A 284 5.60 -12.45 9.82
N ILE A 285 5.64 -11.81 8.65
CA ILE A 285 4.68 -12.04 7.56
C ILE A 285 5.21 -13.12 6.62
N LYS A 286 4.34 -14.07 6.27
CA LYS A 286 4.67 -15.17 5.35
C LYS A 286 3.66 -15.25 4.22
N ILE A 287 4.14 -15.48 3.01
CA ILE A 287 3.31 -15.64 1.81
C ILE A 287 2.20 -16.65 2.05
N GLY A 288 0.99 -16.32 1.66
CA GLY A 288 -0.23 -17.14 1.70
C GLY A 288 -0.86 -17.31 3.08
N ILE A 289 -0.13 -17.00 4.18
CA ILE A 289 -0.62 -17.22 5.54
C ILE A 289 -0.48 -16.02 6.48
N GLY A 290 0.09 -14.90 6.00
CA GLY A 290 0.30 -13.71 6.83
C GLY A 290 1.08 -14.04 8.11
N LYS A 291 0.47 -13.78 9.27
CA LYS A 291 1.01 -14.15 10.60
C LYS A 291 0.67 -15.59 11.01
N GLY A 292 0.07 -16.39 10.13
CA GLY A 292 -0.32 -17.78 10.36
C GLY A 292 -1.84 -18.00 10.43
N ASP A 293 -2.64 -16.97 10.33
CA ASP A 293 -4.11 -16.95 10.40
C ASP A 293 -4.80 -16.43 9.14
N LEU A 294 -4.01 -15.99 8.17
CA LEU A 294 -4.52 -15.54 6.88
C LEU A 294 -4.82 -16.77 6.01
N ASN A 295 -6.09 -16.99 5.75
CA ASN A 295 -6.58 -18.12 4.97
C ASN A 295 -7.62 -17.58 3.99
N ILE A 296 -7.16 -17.25 2.77
CA ILE A 296 -7.97 -16.55 1.77
C ILE A 296 -8.59 -17.60 0.86
N PRO A 297 -9.94 -17.74 0.84
CA PRO A 297 -10.61 -18.66 -0.04
C PRO A 297 -10.48 -18.23 -1.51
N LYS A 298 -10.23 -19.17 -2.41
CA LYS A 298 -10.08 -18.83 -3.84
C LYS A 298 -11.36 -18.34 -4.50
N ASP A 299 -12.51 -18.84 -4.05
CA ASP A 299 -13.82 -18.50 -4.61
C ASP A 299 -14.10 -16.99 -4.60
N ILE A 300 -13.65 -16.28 -3.56
CA ILE A 300 -13.77 -14.80 -3.52
C ILE A 300 -12.93 -14.10 -4.59
N ILE A 301 -11.86 -14.74 -5.05
CA ILE A 301 -11.00 -14.21 -6.12
C ILE A 301 -11.56 -14.60 -7.50
N GLU A 302 -12.09 -15.81 -7.63
CA GLU A 302 -12.69 -16.29 -8.87
C GLU A 302 -13.89 -15.47 -9.35
N GLU A 303 -14.55 -14.71 -8.46
CA GLU A 303 -15.64 -13.82 -8.82
C GLU A 303 -15.21 -12.66 -9.73
N TRP A 304 -13.95 -12.22 -9.65
CA TRP A 304 -13.46 -11.05 -10.36
C TRP A 304 -12.13 -11.24 -11.11
N ALA A 305 -11.37 -12.30 -10.82
CA ALA A 305 -10.05 -12.57 -11.39
C ALA A 305 -10.10 -13.45 -12.65
N ASN A 306 -11.07 -13.22 -13.52
CA ASN A 306 -11.32 -14.12 -14.67
C ASN A 306 -10.33 -13.94 -15.83
N ASP A 307 -9.57 -12.86 -15.87
CA ASP A 307 -8.65 -12.56 -16.95
C ASP A 307 -7.20 -12.72 -16.47
N THR A 308 -6.59 -13.81 -16.87
CA THR A 308 -5.16 -14.04 -16.67
C THR A 308 -4.37 -13.44 -17.82
N VAL A 309 -3.15 -12.96 -17.53
CA VAL A 309 -2.16 -12.65 -18.57
C VAL A 309 -1.85 -13.93 -19.34
N GLU A 310 -2.15 -13.98 -20.64
CA GLU A 310 -1.64 -14.99 -21.55
C GLU A 310 -0.19 -14.71 -21.96
#